data_e003778d49c965e982081a03c1ee6651
#
_entry.id   e003778d49c965e982081a03c1ee6651
#
_cell.length_a   1.000
_cell.length_b   1.000
_cell.length_c   1.000
_cell.angle_alpha   90.00
_cell.angle_beta   90.00
_cell.angle_gamma   90.00
#
_symmetry.space_group_name_H-M   'P 1'
#
loop_
_entity.id
_entity.type
_entity.pdbx_description
1 polymer ?
#
loop_
_entity_poly.entity_id
_entity_poly.type
_entity_poly.pdbx_seq_one_letter_code
_entity_poly.pdbx_strand_id
1 'polypeptide(L)'
;MNHEQFKQSWGQLEGHLQKHWEKLTDDDLLQIEGDLDKFNGAIEKRYGEMKGEVSRWADLWYARWTGSYVEYYAKWKPAVGASF
;
A
#
# COMPACT_ATOMS: atom_id res chain seq x y z
N MET A 1 2.25 -2.14 -7.09
CA MET A 1 0.81 -2.39 -7.35
C MET A 1 0.39 -1.52 -8.53
N ASN A 2 -0.31 -2.09 -9.51
CA ASN A 2 -0.79 -1.31 -10.65
C ASN A 2 -2.21 -0.78 -10.38
N HIS A 3 -2.76 -0.01 -11.33
CA HIS A 3 -4.07 0.60 -11.18
C HIS A 3 -5.18 -0.41 -10.91
N GLU A 4 -5.18 -1.49 -11.67
CA GLU A 4 -6.21 -2.51 -11.53
C GLU A 4 -6.12 -3.25 -10.22
N GLN A 5 -4.92 -3.61 -9.80
CA GLN A 5 -4.70 -4.25 -8.52
C GLN A 5 -5.13 -3.36 -7.37
N PHE A 6 -4.82 -2.08 -7.46
CA PHE A 6 -5.21 -1.11 -6.46
C PHE A 6 -6.75 -1.01 -6.36
N LYS A 7 -7.39 -0.90 -7.49
CA LYS A 7 -8.85 -0.80 -7.54
C LYS A 7 -9.52 -2.04 -6.95
N GLN A 8 -9.04 -3.22 -7.31
CA GLN A 8 -9.62 -4.47 -6.83
C GLN A 8 -9.44 -4.67 -5.33
N SER A 9 -8.32 -4.21 -4.78
CA SER A 9 -8.01 -4.39 -3.37
C SER A 9 -8.49 -3.23 -2.49
N TRP A 10 -9.02 -2.17 -3.08
CA TRP A 10 -9.35 -0.94 -2.37
C TRP A 10 -10.27 -1.16 -1.17
N GLY A 11 -11.31 -1.95 -1.33
CA GLY A 11 -12.26 -2.20 -0.25
C GLY A 11 -11.61 -2.76 1.02
N GLN A 12 -10.53 -3.54 0.85
CA GLN A 12 -9.79 -4.08 1.98
C GLN A 12 -8.71 -3.12 2.44
N LEU A 13 -8.05 -2.47 1.49
CA LEU A 13 -6.91 -1.60 1.76
C LEU A 13 -7.31 -0.35 2.54
N GLU A 14 -8.46 0.26 2.24
CA GLU A 14 -8.82 1.54 2.83
C GLU A 14 -8.90 1.49 4.36
N GLY A 15 -9.42 0.41 4.92
CA GLY A 15 -9.49 0.26 6.37
C GLY A 15 -8.11 0.21 7.02
N HIS A 16 -7.18 -0.45 6.36
CA HIS A 16 -5.81 -0.54 6.85
C HIS A 16 -5.06 0.80 6.70
N LEU A 17 -5.31 1.51 5.61
CA LEU A 17 -4.75 2.84 5.43
C LEU A 17 -5.19 3.78 6.54
N GLN A 18 -6.47 3.76 6.86
CA GLN A 18 -7.02 4.62 7.89
C GLN A 18 -6.38 4.38 9.25
N LYS A 19 -6.06 3.13 9.55
CA LYS A 19 -5.43 2.77 10.82
C LYS A 19 -3.97 3.14 10.91
N HIS A 20 -3.24 2.97 9.80
CA HIS A 20 -1.79 3.15 9.80
C HIS A 20 -1.35 4.56 9.40
N TRP A 21 -2.14 5.24 8.59
CA TRP A 21 -1.76 6.53 8.01
C TRP A 21 -2.82 7.57 8.33
N GLU A 22 -2.79 8.04 9.56
CA GLU A 22 -3.83 8.91 10.12
C GLU A 22 -3.99 10.26 9.44
N LYS A 23 -2.96 10.72 8.74
CA LYS A 23 -3.05 11.98 8.01
C LYS A 23 -3.99 11.89 6.82
N LEU A 24 -4.29 10.68 6.35
CA LEU A 24 -5.30 10.47 5.34
C LEU A 24 -6.66 10.53 6.02
N THR A 25 -7.45 11.52 5.63
CA THR A 25 -8.78 11.72 6.23
C THR A 25 -9.83 10.84 5.54
N ASP A 26 -11.00 10.71 6.15
CA ASP A 26 -12.11 10.00 5.52
C ASP A 26 -12.46 10.61 4.17
N ASP A 27 -12.39 11.93 4.06
CA ASP A 27 -12.66 12.62 2.81
C ASP A 27 -11.62 12.27 1.75
N ASP A 28 -10.34 12.20 2.15
CA ASP A 28 -9.28 11.77 1.23
C ASP A 28 -9.57 10.37 0.69
N LEU A 29 -9.96 9.46 1.57
CA LEU A 29 -10.25 8.08 1.19
C LEU A 29 -11.44 8.00 0.24
N LEU A 30 -12.48 8.80 0.48
CA LEU A 30 -13.61 8.87 -0.41
C LEU A 30 -13.23 9.37 -1.80
N GLN A 31 -12.34 10.34 -1.86
CA GLN A 31 -11.90 10.88 -3.14
C GLN A 31 -10.99 9.93 -3.89
N ILE A 32 -10.17 9.16 -3.19
CA ILE A 32 -9.32 8.16 -3.81
C ILE A 32 -10.17 7.08 -4.47
N GLU A 33 -11.07 6.49 -3.73
CA GLU A 33 -12.06 5.51 -4.22
C GLU A 33 -11.50 4.50 -5.23
N GLY A 34 -10.35 3.91 -4.87
CA GLY A 34 -9.72 2.90 -5.71
C GLY A 34 -8.91 3.41 -6.89
N ASP A 35 -8.72 4.71 -7.00
CA ASP A 35 -7.92 5.32 -8.07
C ASP A 35 -6.48 5.52 -7.59
N LEU A 36 -5.56 4.80 -8.22
CA LEU A 36 -4.15 4.86 -7.82
C LEU A 36 -3.53 6.24 -8.00
N ASP A 37 -3.89 6.95 -9.05
CA ASP A 37 -3.35 8.30 -9.27
C ASP A 37 -3.81 9.26 -8.17
N LYS A 38 -5.06 9.15 -7.78
CA LYS A 38 -5.60 9.96 -6.69
C LYS A 38 -4.95 9.60 -5.36
N PHE A 39 -4.68 8.31 -5.15
CA PHE A 39 -3.96 7.87 -3.96
C PHE A 39 -2.56 8.49 -3.91
N ASN A 40 -1.82 8.42 -5.01
CA ASN A 40 -0.49 9.02 -5.08
C ASN A 40 -0.52 10.52 -4.82
N GLY A 41 -1.51 11.23 -5.36
CA GLY A 41 -1.69 12.64 -5.10
C GLY A 41 -2.00 12.94 -3.63
N ALA A 42 -2.84 12.12 -3.03
CA ALA A 42 -3.22 12.29 -1.62
C ALA A 42 -2.02 12.06 -0.69
N ILE A 43 -1.24 10.99 -0.92
CA ILE A 43 -0.09 10.73 -0.06
C ILE A 43 1.00 11.78 -0.25
N GLU A 44 1.16 12.31 -1.44
CA GLU A 44 2.09 13.40 -1.68
C GLU A 44 1.67 14.65 -0.91
N LYS A 45 0.38 14.96 -0.93
CA LYS A 45 -0.17 16.10 -0.23
C LYS A 45 -0.02 15.98 1.29
N ARG A 46 -0.29 14.80 1.84
CA ARG A 46 -0.34 14.59 3.29
C ARG A 46 1.01 14.20 3.89
N TYR A 47 1.82 13.48 3.14
CA TYR A 47 3.08 12.91 3.66
C TYR A 47 4.33 13.47 2.99
N GLY A 48 4.21 14.11 1.84
CA GLY A 48 5.34 14.75 1.17
C GLY A 48 6.51 13.81 1.00
N GLU A 49 7.60 14.06 1.73
CA GLU A 49 8.83 13.27 1.63
C GLU A 49 8.65 11.81 2.02
N MET A 50 7.63 11.52 2.84
CA MET A 50 7.37 10.16 3.29
C MET A 50 6.46 9.37 2.36
N LYS A 51 6.09 9.94 1.23
CA LYS A 51 5.18 9.25 0.31
C LYS A 51 5.71 7.90 -0.15
N GLY A 52 7.03 7.76 -0.28
CA GLY A 52 7.65 6.50 -0.65
C GLY A 52 7.43 5.41 0.38
N GLU A 53 7.38 5.75 1.66
CA GLU A 53 7.11 4.80 2.72
C GLU A 53 5.67 4.32 2.67
N VAL A 54 4.73 5.23 2.41
CA VAL A 54 3.33 4.87 2.28
C VAL A 54 3.12 3.94 1.09
N SER A 55 3.72 4.26 -0.04
CA SER A 55 3.63 3.42 -1.24
C SER A 55 4.21 2.03 -0.99
N ARG A 56 5.36 1.95 -0.34
CA ARG A 56 5.99 0.67 -0.02
C ARG A 56 5.12 -0.14 0.93
N TRP A 57 4.55 0.51 1.92
CA TRP A 57 3.64 -0.15 2.85
C TRP A 57 2.45 -0.75 2.11
N ALA A 58 1.87 0.00 1.18
CA ALA A 58 0.74 -0.48 0.40
C ALA A 58 1.10 -1.68 -0.46
N ASP A 59 2.28 -1.64 -1.09
CA ASP A 59 2.74 -2.77 -1.90
C ASP A 59 2.97 -4.01 -1.06
N LEU A 60 3.58 -3.86 0.12
CA LEU A 60 3.78 -4.98 1.04
C LEU A 60 2.44 -5.53 1.53
N TRP A 61 1.52 -4.65 1.85
CA TRP A 61 0.18 -5.06 2.26
C TRP A 61 -0.49 -5.90 1.17
N TYR A 62 -0.41 -5.41 -0.07
CA TYR A 62 -1.01 -6.11 -1.20
C TYR A 62 -0.39 -7.50 -1.40
N ALA A 63 0.92 -7.58 -1.29
CA ALA A 63 1.64 -8.84 -1.43
C ALA A 63 1.21 -9.86 -0.37
N ARG A 64 1.05 -9.41 0.86
CA ARG A 64 0.60 -10.26 1.96
C ARG A 64 -0.86 -10.69 1.78
N TRP A 65 -1.68 -9.73 1.38
CA TRP A 65 -3.11 -10.00 1.18
C TRP A 65 -3.36 -11.02 0.07
N THR A 66 -2.59 -10.94 -1.01
CA THR A 66 -2.74 -11.84 -2.16
C THR A 66 -1.96 -13.14 -2.02
N GLY A 67 -1.17 -13.27 -0.96
CA GLY A 67 -0.36 -14.46 -0.76
C GLY A 67 0.97 -14.45 -1.49
N SER A 68 1.32 -13.36 -2.17
CA SER A 68 2.59 -13.26 -2.89
C SER A 68 3.73 -12.73 -2.02
N TYR A 69 3.49 -12.56 -0.74
CA TYR A 69 4.48 -12.01 0.20
C TYR A 69 5.75 -12.85 0.25
N VAL A 70 5.62 -14.16 0.21
CA VAL A 70 6.77 -15.05 0.27
C VAL A 70 7.71 -14.83 -0.91
N GLU A 71 7.17 -14.70 -2.11
CA GLU A 71 7.96 -14.42 -3.30
C GLU A 71 8.64 -13.06 -3.21
N TYR A 72 7.90 -12.06 -2.77
CA TYR A 72 8.43 -10.72 -2.61
C TYR A 72 9.61 -10.72 -1.65
N TYR A 73 9.44 -11.36 -0.51
CA TYR A 73 10.45 -11.40 0.53
C TYR A 73 11.69 -12.18 0.10
N ALA A 74 11.48 -13.32 -0.54
CA ALA A 74 12.58 -14.15 -1.04
C ALA A 74 13.40 -13.44 -2.10
N LYS A 75 12.74 -12.66 -2.94
CA LYS A 75 13.42 -11.88 -3.98
C LYS A 75 14.35 -10.83 -3.38
N TRP A 76 13.93 -10.25 -2.26
CA TRP A 76 14.69 -9.19 -1.59
C TRP A 76 15.83 -9.73 -0.74
N LYS A 77 15.58 -10.84 -0.05
CA LYS A 77 16.54 -11.41 0.92
C LYS A 77 16.58 -12.92 0.79
N PRO A 78 17.11 -13.42 -0.29
CA PRO A 78 17.10 -14.87 -0.52
C PRO A 78 17.83 -15.66 0.57
N ALA A 79 18.85 -15.06 1.18
CA ALA A 79 19.63 -15.72 2.23
C ALA A 79 18.90 -15.76 3.58
N VAL A 80 17.92 -14.90 3.78
CA VAL A 80 17.21 -14.81 5.05
C VAL A 80 16.34 -16.04 5.29
N GLY A 81 15.83 -16.61 4.24
CA GLY A 81 15.02 -17.83 4.36
C GLY A 81 15.74 -18.97 5.04
N ALA A 82 17.07 -18.97 4.92
CA ALA A 82 17.88 -20.00 5.54
C ALA A 82 18.03 -19.82 7.06
N SER A 83 17.74 -18.64 7.58
CA SER A 83 17.88 -18.36 8.99
C SER A 83 16.62 -18.56 9.80
N PHE A 84 15.56 -18.89 9.14
CA PHE A 84 14.34 -19.24 9.83
C PHE A 84 14.26 -20.73 10.08
#